data_ec614d73f8fade301aa9fc7dbfd15fc5
#
_entry.id   ec614d73f8fade301aa9fc7dbfd15fc5
#
_cell.length_a   1.000
_cell.length_b   1.000
_cell.length_c   1.000
_cell.angle_alpha   90.00
_cell.angle_beta   90.00
_cell.angle_gamma   90.00
#
_symmetry.space_group_name_H-M   'P 1'
#
loop_
_entity.id
_entity.type
_entity.pdbx_description
1 polymer ?
#
loop_
_entity_poly.entity_id
_entity_poly.type
_entity_poly.pdbx_seq_one_letter_code
_entity_poly.pdbx_strand_id
1 'polypeptide(L)'
;PGVEVTGSVPDVRPWLHRSTCAVVPLHIARGIQNKVLEAMACGRPVICSPAPLKGLAAEPGLHLLQADVASEWVESVSRVFADKNLQQELGMAGAAFVQLHHSWDHCLSPLDRMLERRQKTQKSESEVAK
;
A
#
# COMPACT_ATOMS: atom_id res chain seq x y z
N PRO A 1 -14.94 26.06 3.08
CA PRO A 1 -13.72 26.46 3.77
C PRO A 1 -13.04 25.22 4.34
N GLY A 2 -11.69 25.13 4.24
CA GLY A 2 -10.90 24.02 4.79
C GLY A 2 -10.66 22.85 3.84
N VAL A 3 -11.12 22.89 2.60
CA VAL A 3 -10.81 21.90 1.57
C VAL A 3 -10.03 22.58 0.44
N GLU A 4 -8.90 21.97 0.09
CA GLU A 4 -8.08 22.39 -1.06
C GLU A 4 -8.09 21.28 -2.11
N VAL A 5 -8.39 21.63 -3.37
CA VAL A 5 -8.31 20.72 -4.50
C VAL A 5 -7.06 21.08 -5.30
N THR A 6 -6.01 20.25 -5.18
CA THR A 6 -4.70 20.54 -5.78
C THR A 6 -4.67 20.29 -7.29
N GLY A 7 -5.59 19.48 -7.83
CA GLY A 7 -5.50 19.00 -9.20
C GLY A 7 -4.31 18.01 -9.38
N SER A 8 -3.77 17.97 -10.61
CA SER A 8 -2.59 17.15 -10.90
C SER A 8 -1.34 17.80 -10.32
N VAL A 9 -0.53 17.01 -9.60
CA VAL A 9 0.75 17.43 -9.02
C VAL A 9 1.89 16.58 -9.57
N PRO A 10 3.09 17.15 -9.76
CA PRO A 10 4.25 16.40 -10.27
C PRO A 10 4.70 15.27 -9.34
N ASP A 11 4.54 15.46 -8.02
CA ASP A 11 4.91 14.50 -6.98
C ASP A 11 3.91 14.60 -5.81
N VAL A 12 3.29 13.48 -5.47
CA VAL A 12 2.32 13.39 -4.37
C VAL A 12 2.99 13.26 -3.00
N ARG A 13 4.23 12.80 -2.94
CA ARG A 13 4.94 12.50 -1.67
C ARG A 13 5.05 13.69 -0.72
N PRO A 14 5.36 14.93 -1.15
CA PRO A 14 5.36 16.08 -0.26
C PRO A 14 4.01 16.34 0.40
N TRP A 15 2.91 16.08 -0.29
CA TRP A 15 1.56 16.21 0.25
C TRP A 15 1.28 15.14 1.31
N LEU A 16 1.64 13.89 1.02
CA LEU A 16 1.51 12.79 1.96
C LEU A 16 2.35 13.03 3.23
N HIS A 17 3.60 13.46 3.08
CA HIS A 17 4.48 13.74 4.24
C HIS A 17 3.97 14.87 5.13
N ARG A 18 3.20 15.81 4.62
CA ARG A 18 2.59 16.89 5.40
C ARG A 18 1.25 16.50 6.03
N SER A 19 0.62 15.43 5.57
CA SER A 19 -0.68 14.99 6.10
C SER A 19 -0.52 14.21 7.41
N THR A 20 -1.53 14.25 8.25
CA THR A 20 -1.63 13.41 9.44
C THR A 20 -2.03 11.98 9.10
N CYS A 21 -2.93 11.83 8.14
CA CYS A 21 -3.37 10.55 7.59
C CYS A 21 -3.84 10.73 6.16
N ALA A 22 -3.97 9.62 5.44
CA ALA A 22 -4.61 9.55 4.13
C ALA A 22 -5.97 8.86 4.26
N VAL A 23 -6.97 9.40 3.57
CA VAL A 23 -8.36 8.89 3.58
C VAL A 23 -8.75 8.46 2.19
N VAL A 24 -9.20 7.19 2.03
CA VAL A 24 -9.51 6.59 0.73
C VAL A 24 -10.93 5.99 0.74
N PRO A 25 -11.98 6.84 0.60
CA PRO A 25 -13.38 6.43 0.69
C PRO A 25 -13.92 5.92 -0.66
N LEU A 26 -13.40 4.83 -1.17
CA LEU A 26 -13.83 4.26 -2.45
C LEU A 26 -14.87 3.16 -2.23
N HIS A 27 -16.08 3.34 -2.74
CA HIS A 27 -17.12 2.31 -2.73
C HIS A 27 -16.86 1.19 -3.75
N ILE A 28 -16.18 1.53 -4.85
CA ILE A 28 -15.81 0.58 -5.90
C ILE A 28 -14.30 0.68 -6.13
N ALA A 29 -13.63 -0.46 -6.02
CA ALA A 29 -12.20 -0.56 -6.32
C ALA A 29 -11.96 -1.84 -7.13
N ARG A 30 -11.18 -1.75 -8.21
CA ARG A 30 -10.73 -2.88 -9.01
C ARG A 30 -9.21 -2.96 -8.94
N GLY A 31 -8.68 -4.14 -8.60
CA GLY A 31 -7.25 -4.35 -8.43
C GLY A 31 -6.64 -3.57 -7.28
N ILE A 32 -5.33 -3.50 -7.28
CA ILE A 32 -4.53 -2.81 -6.25
C ILE A 32 -4.70 -1.29 -6.38
N GLN A 33 -4.97 -0.63 -5.27
CA GLN A 33 -5.14 0.82 -5.23
C GLN A 33 -3.82 1.52 -4.89
N ASN A 34 -3.12 2.03 -5.89
CA ASN A 34 -1.82 2.68 -5.74
C ASN A 34 -1.83 3.80 -4.69
N LYS A 35 -2.90 4.60 -4.61
CA LYS A 35 -3.03 5.67 -3.62
C LYS A 35 -2.97 5.18 -2.17
N VAL A 36 -3.42 3.95 -1.90
CA VAL A 36 -3.29 3.31 -0.59
C VAL A 36 -1.84 2.92 -0.34
N LEU A 37 -1.20 2.24 -1.32
CA LEU A 37 0.20 1.83 -1.22
C LEU A 37 1.16 3.02 -1.12
N GLU A 38 0.94 4.08 -1.88
CA GLU A 38 1.76 5.30 -1.85
C GLU A 38 1.71 5.98 -0.47
N ALA A 39 0.51 6.10 0.12
CA ALA A 39 0.36 6.66 1.45
C ALA A 39 1.01 5.79 2.53
N MET A 40 0.82 4.47 2.47
CA MET A 40 1.49 3.51 3.36
C MET A 40 3.01 3.56 3.20
N ALA A 41 3.52 3.58 1.96
CA ALA A 41 4.96 3.67 1.68
C ALA A 41 5.59 4.97 2.22
N CYS A 42 4.83 6.07 2.27
CA CYS A 42 5.23 7.32 2.90
C CYS A 42 5.12 7.30 4.44
N GLY A 43 4.79 6.16 5.04
CA GLY A 43 4.64 6.02 6.49
C GLY A 43 3.45 6.80 7.05
N ARG A 44 2.41 7.02 6.23
CA ARG A 44 1.19 7.70 6.70
C ARG A 44 0.14 6.69 7.12
N PRO A 45 -0.53 6.92 8.25
CA PRO A 45 -1.74 6.18 8.58
C PRO A 45 -2.74 6.27 7.43
N VAL A 46 -3.31 5.14 7.03
CA VAL A 46 -4.34 5.10 5.99
C VAL A 46 -5.64 4.65 6.61
N ILE A 47 -6.72 5.34 6.26
CA ILE A 47 -8.09 4.94 6.57
C ILE A 47 -8.78 4.70 5.23
N CYS A 48 -9.26 3.49 4.96
CA CYS A 48 -9.92 3.21 3.70
C CYS A 48 -11.22 2.42 3.88
N SER A 49 -12.09 2.48 2.89
CA SER A 49 -13.29 1.65 2.80
C SER A 49 -12.93 0.18 2.52
N PRO A 50 -13.86 -0.78 2.67
CA PRO A 50 -13.60 -2.20 2.44
C PRO A 50 -13.18 -2.56 1.02
N ALA A 51 -13.65 -1.79 0.01
CA ALA A 51 -13.42 -2.13 -1.39
C ALA A 51 -11.93 -2.13 -1.79
N PRO A 52 -11.08 -1.15 -1.42
CA PRO A 52 -9.64 -1.17 -1.65
C PRO A 52 -8.91 -2.36 -1.03
N LEU A 53 -9.40 -2.88 0.10
CA LEU A 53 -8.77 -3.98 0.83
C LEU A 53 -8.86 -5.32 0.10
N LYS A 54 -9.86 -5.52 -0.74
CA LYS A 54 -10.03 -6.78 -1.49
C LYS A 54 -8.85 -7.12 -2.39
N GLY A 55 -8.07 -6.12 -2.81
CA GLY A 55 -6.87 -6.29 -3.63
C GLY A 55 -5.55 -6.24 -2.85
N LEU A 56 -5.63 -5.98 -1.54
CA LEU A 56 -4.48 -5.86 -0.65
C LEU A 56 -4.58 -6.91 0.45
N ALA A 57 -3.53 -7.67 0.68
CA ALA A 57 -3.45 -8.57 1.83
C ALA A 57 -3.14 -7.82 3.15
N ALA A 58 -3.44 -6.52 3.20
CA ALA A 58 -3.24 -5.69 4.38
C ALA A 58 -4.32 -5.96 5.42
N GLU A 59 -3.92 -6.05 6.68
CA GLU A 59 -4.80 -6.36 7.80
C GLU A 59 -5.30 -5.06 8.46
N PRO A 60 -6.64 -4.84 8.51
CA PRO A 60 -7.22 -3.72 9.23
C PRO A 60 -6.90 -3.76 10.72
N GLY A 61 -6.58 -2.59 11.29
CA GLY A 61 -6.17 -2.46 12.69
C GLY A 61 -4.67 -2.66 12.93
N LEU A 62 -3.96 -3.28 11.99
CA LEU A 62 -2.50 -3.48 12.04
C LEU A 62 -1.78 -2.58 11.04
N HIS A 63 -2.11 -2.69 9.76
CA HIS A 63 -1.41 -1.96 8.69
C HIS A 63 -2.12 -0.66 8.27
N LEU A 64 -3.41 -0.59 8.52
CA LEU A 64 -4.29 0.54 8.21
C LEU A 64 -5.58 0.45 9.03
N LEU A 65 -6.44 1.46 8.95
CA LEU A 65 -7.79 1.41 9.51
C LEU A 65 -8.82 1.24 8.39
N GLN A 66 -9.90 0.53 8.72
CA GLN A 66 -11.05 0.38 7.84
C GLN A 66 -12.23 1.18 8.40
N ALA A 67 -12.97 1.84 7.52
CA ALA A 67 -14.24 2.50 7.84
C ALA A 67 -15.19 2.41 6.65
N ASP A 68 -16.46 2.11 6.90
CA ASP A 68 -17.48 1.98 5.86
C ASP A 68 -18.59 3.02 6.03
N VAL A 69 -19.16 3.12 7.22
CA VAL A 69 -20.21 4.08 7.54
C VAL A 69 -19.67 5.38 8.14
N ALA A 70 -20.42 6.46 8.03
CA ALA A 70 -19.97 7.80 8.43
C ALA A 70 -19.45 7.88 9.87
N SER A 71 -20.07 7.18 10.82
CA SER A 71 -19.63 7.13 12.21
C SER A 71 -18.24 6.52 12.37
N GLU A 72 -17.93 5.44 11.64
CA GLU A 72 -16.61 4.78 11.65
C GLU A 72 -15.53 5.69 11.06
N TRP A 73 -15.85 6.46 10.00
CA TRP A 73 -14.95 7.46 9.45
C TRP A 73 -14.60 8.53 10.46
N VAL A 74 -15.61 9.10 11.12
CA VAL A 74 -15.40 10.12 12.17
C VAL A 74 -14.56 9.56 13.32
N GLU A 75 -14.90 8.35 13.81
CA GLU A 75 -14.15 7.70 14.87
C GLU A 75 -12.70 7.45 14.48
N SER A 76 -12.46 6.82 13.32
CA SER A 76 -11.11 6.47 12.86
C SER A 76 -10.24 7.70 12.66
N VAL A 77 -10.75 8.75 12.03
CA VAL A 77 -10.04 10.02 11.85
C VAL A 77 -9.74 10.65 13.21
N SER A 78 -10.73 10.73 14.11
CA SER A 78 -10.55 11.33 15.44
C SER A 78 -9.51 10.58 16.26
N ARG A 79 -9.51 9.24 16.24
CA ARG A 79 -8.49 8.42 16.92
C ARG A 79 -7.08 8.71 16.40
N VAL A 80 -6.92 8.72 15.07
CA VAL A 80 -5.61 9.01 14.46
C VAL A 80 -5.14 10.42 14.81
N PHE A 81 -6.01 11.42 14.85
CA PHE A 81 -5.64 12.78 15.24
C PHE A 81 -5.28 12.91 16.71
N ALA A 82 -5.95 12.18 17.59
CA ALA A 82 -5.75 12.25 19.04
C ALA A 82 -4.53 11.45 19.52
N ASP A 83 -4.15 10.37 18.81
CA ASP A 83 -3.14 9.41 19.28
C ASP A 83 -1.91 9.38 18.38
N LYS A 84 -0.81 9.99 18.86
CA LYS A 84 0.48 10.01 18.15
C LYS A 84 1.16 8.65 18.06
N ASN A 85 0.95 7.78 19.07
CA ASN A 85 1.51 6.44 19.06
C ASN A 85 0.82 5.61 17.97
N LEU A 86 -0.51 5.68 17.89
CA LEU A 86 -1.29 5.03 16.84
C LEU A 86 -0.85 5.51 15.44
N GLN A 87 -0.57 6.81 15.27
CA GLN A 87 -0.04 7.33 14.00
C GLN A 87 1.28 6.66 13.62
N GLN A 88 2.19 6.53 14.58
CA GLN A 88 3.51 5.91 14.35
C GLN A 88 3.39 4.42 14.09
N GLU A 89 2.61 3.71 14.87
CA GLU A 89 2.40 2.26 14.72
C GLU A 89 1.82 1.92 13.35
N LEU A 90 0.72 2.55 12.96
CA LEU A 90 0.10 2.35 11.65
C LEU A 90 1.02 2.77 10.50
N GLY A 91 1.74 3.90 10.66
CA GLY A 91 2.66 4.38 9.64
C GLY A 91 3.83 3.42 9.41
N MET A 92 4.46 2.94 10.49
CA MET A 92 5.57 1.98 10.42
C MET A 92 5.10 0.61 9.89
N ALA A 93 4.01 0.08 10.42
CA ALA A 93 3.48 -1.21 9.99
C ALA A 93 3.04 -1.17 8.53
N GLY A 94 2.38 -0.10 8.10
CA GLY A 94 1.98 0.12 6.72
C GLY A 94 3.16 0.21 5.77
N ALA A 95 4.20 0.97 6.10
CA ALA A 95 5.40 1.10 5.28
C ALA A 95 6.15 -0.25 5.17
N ALA A 96 6.32 -0.97 6.28
CA ALA A 96 6.94 -2.29 6.30
C ALA A 96 6.15 -3.30 5.44
N PHE A 97 4.83 -3.29 5.52
CA PHE A 97 3.96 -4.12 4.70
C PHE A 97 4.18 -3.87 3.21
N VAL A 98 4.19 -2.61 2.77
CA VAL A 98 4.41 -2.27 1.35
C VAL A 98 5.80 -2.70 0.89
N GLN A 99 6.83 -2.46 1.68
CA GLN A 99 8.19 -2.86 1.36
C GLN A 99 8.34 -4.37 1.22
N LEU A 100 7.68 -5.14 2.09
CA LEU A 100 7.75 -6.61 2.09
C LEU A 100 6.95 -7.24 0.95
N HIS A 101 5.74 -6.73 0.66
CA HIS A 101 4.80 -7.40 -0.23
C HIS A 101 4.62 -6.73 -1.60
N HIS A 102 5.02 -5.45 -1.74
CA HIS A 102 4.80 -4.66 -2.94
C HIS A 102 6.08 -3.98 -3.47
N SER A 103 7.27 -4.38 -2.99
CA SER A 103 8.53 -3.97 -3.62
C SER A 103 8.70 -4.64 -4.98
N TRP A 104 9.41 -3.99 -5.90
CA TRP A 104 9.74 -4.56 -7.20
C TRP A 104 10.47 -5.90 -7.08
N ASP A 105 11.43 -6.00 -6.16
CA ASP A 105 12.19 -7.23 -5.91
C ASP A 105 11.27 -8.38 -5.52
N HIS A 106 10.30 -8.13 -4.61
CA HIS A 106 9.32 -9.13 -4.22
C HIS A 106 8.41 -9.53 -5.39
N CYS A 107 7.86 -8.54 -6.10
CA CYS A 107 6.92 -8.78 -7.20
C CYS A 107 7.57 -9.48 -8.40
N LEU A 108 8.85 -9.21 -8.69
CA LEU A 108 9.60 -9.78 -9.81
C LEU A 108 10.29 -11.11 -9.47
N SER A 109 10.47 -11.46 -8.21
CA SER A 109 11.15 -12.69 -7.78
C SER A 109 10.59 -14.00 -8.40
N PRO A 110 9.28 -14.17 -8.68
CA PRO A 110 8.78 -15.33 -9.41
C PRO A 110 9.27 -15.37 -10.85
N LEU A 111 9.37 -14.23 -11.51
CA LEU A 111 9.87 -14.11 -12.90
C LEU A 111 11.36 -14.48 -12.97
N ASP A 112 12.17 -13.96 -12.08
CA ASP A 112 13.60 -14.27 -12.00
C ASP A 112 13.82 -15.78 -11.86
N ARG A 113 13.07 -16.42 -10.96
CA ARG A 113 13.12 -17.89 -10.79
C ARG A 113 12.72 -18.66 -12.05
N MET A 114 11.76 -18.16 -12.85
CA MET A 114 11.38 -18.79 -14.12
C MET A 114 12.48 -18.64 -15.18
N LEU A 115 13.12 -17.48 -15.24
CA LEU A 115 14.22 -17.21 -16.17
C LEU A 115 15.46 -18.06 -15.85
N GLU A 116 15.83 -18.18 -14.59
CA GLU A 116 16.94 -19.03 -14.16
C GLU A 116 16.71 -20.52 -14.49
N ARG A 117 15.48 -21.01 -14.30
CA ARG A 117 15.13 -22.40 -14.66
C ARG A 117 15.31 -22.65 -16.17
N ARG A 118 14.88 -21.72 -17.02
CA ARG A 118 15.03 -21.83 -18.48
C ARG A 118 16.49 -21.87 -18.90
N GLN A 119 17.33 -21.01 -18.31
CA GLN A 119 18.77 -21.00 -18.62
C GLN A 119 19.46 -22.31 -18.24
N LYS A 120 19.11 -22.90 -17.08
CA LYS A 120 19.63 -24.21 -16.65
C LYS A 120 19.22 -25.33 -17.59
N THR A 121 17.99 -25.36 -18.06
CA THR A 121 17.50 -26.36 -19.01
C THR A 121 18.20 -26.28 -20.36
N GLN A 122 18.36 -25.07 -20.93
CA GLN A 122 19.08 -24.86 -22.20
C GLN A 122 20.56 -25.25 -22.11
N LYS A 123 21.22 -24.97 -20.98
CA LYS A 123 22.61 -25.36 -20.78
C LYS A 123 22.77 -26.88 -20.70
N SER A 124 21.86 -27.55 -20.00
CA SER A 124 21.83 -29.03 -19.90
C SER A 124 21.60 -29.68 -21.28
N GLU A 125 20.67 -29.18 -22.09
CA GLU A 125 20.40 -29.67 -23.44
C GLU A 125 21.59 -29.47 -24.38
N SER A 126 22.32 -28.36 -24.27
CA SER A 126 23.50 -28.10 -25.10
C SER A 126 24.72 -28.92 -24.69
N GLU A 127 24.82 -29.40 -23.44
CA GLU A 127 25.87 -30.31 -22.97
C GLU A 127 25.64 -31.78 -23.36
N VAL A 128 24.38 -32.20 -23.48
CA VAL A 128 24.01 -33.55 -23.87
C VAL A 128 24.12 -33.74 -25.40
N ALA A 129 24.06 -32.67 -26.19
CA ALA A 129 24.13 -32.70 -27.66
C ALA A 129 25.58 -32.68 -28.21
N LYS A 130 26.60 -32.75 -27.37
CA LYS A 130 28.02 -32.88 -27.69
C LYS A 130 28.51 -34.30 -27.43
#